data_94bc849c277b499c3cc6a5abb2175d77
#
_entry.id   94bc849c277b499c3cc6a5abb2175d77
#
_cell.length_a   1.000
_cell.length_b   1.000
_cell.length_c   1.000
_cell.angle_alpha   90.00
_cell.angle_beta   90.00
_cell.angle_gamma   90.00
#
_symmetry.space_group_name_H-M   'P 1'
#
loop_
_entity.id
_entity.type
_entity.pdbx_description
1 polymer ?
#
loop_
_entity_poly.entity_id
_entity_poly.type
_entity_poly.pdbx_seq_one_letter_code
_entity_poly.pdbx_strand_id
1 'polypeptide(L)'
;WKYCKKTGQTLPDGDGEILRCIYDSLAMKYRQSLIELSRETKVNYEQLNIFGGGIKDKLLCQLTADACEIPVIAGPTEATVIGNVKVALSALGELDITEVSDYAEQTVYYPNNGNVWRDYDEVYKNIILKAGKSNA
;
A
#
# COMPACT_ATOMS: atom_id res chain seq x y z
N TRP A 1 13.71 -18.77 1.17
CA TRP A 1 13.79 -20.19 1.61
C TRP A 1 13.94 -20.31 3.13
N LYS A 2 14.94 -19.67 3.77
CA LYS A 2 15.15 -19.76 5.22
C LYS A 2 13.94 -19.28 6.04
N TYR A 3 13.31 -18.18 5.61
CA TYR A 3 12.15 -17.60 6.27
C TYR A 3 10.94 -18.54 6.24
N CYS A 4 10.59 -19.08 5.08
CA CYS A 4 9.47 -20.02 4.94
C CYS A 4 9.68 -21.29 5.78
N LYS A 5 10.88 -21.86 5.76
CA LYS A 5 11.22 -23.01 6.63
C LYS A 5 11.05 -22.69 8.12
N LYS A 6 11.49 -21.50 8.55
CA LYS A 6 11.44 -21.06 9.94
C LYS A 6 10.00 -20.82 10.43
N THR A 7 9.13 -20.37 9.55
CA THR A 7 7.73 -20.05 9.85
C THR A 7 6.76 -21.18 9.53
N GLY A 8 7.25 -22.28 8.93
CA GLY A 8 6.43 -23.45 8.56
C GLY A 8 5.55 -23.22 7.34
N GLN A 9 5.94 -22.29 6.47
CA GLN A 9 5.23 -22.01 5.21
C GLN A 9 5.72 -22.95 4.10
N THR A 10 4.83 -23.22 3.14
CA THR A 10 5.19 -23.87 1.87
C THR A 10 6.23 -23.03 1.14
N LEU A 11 7.24 -23.70 0.58
CA LEU A 11 8.25 -23.02 -0.23
C LEU A 11 7.66 -22.64 -1.57
N PRO A 12 7.83 -21.39 -2.03
CA PRO A 12 7.40 -21.01 -3.37
C PRO A 12 8.21 -21.75 -4.43
N ASP A 13 7.54 -22.16 -5.49
CA ASP A 13 8.12 -22.84 -6.63
C ASP A 13 8.23 -21.85 -7.81
N GLY A 14 9.47 -21.50 -8.14
CA GLY A 14 9.80 -20.57 -9.21
C GLY A 14 9.64 -19.08 -8.86
N ASP A 15 10.12 -18.25 -9.80
CA ASP A 15 10.21 -16.79 -9.60
C ASP A 15 8.83 -16.13 -9.49
N GLY A 16 7.83 -16.66 -10.19
CA GLY A 16 6.47 -16.12 -10.16
C GLY A 16 5.82 -16.21 -8.79
N GLU A 17 5.95 -17.36 -8.10
CA GLU A 17 5.43 -17.53 -6.74
C GLU A 17 6.22 -16.72 -5.72
N ILE A 18 7.53 -16.58 -5.92
CA ILE A 18 8.35 -15.70 -5.07
C ILE A 18 7.89 -14.24 -5.19
N LEU A 19 7.72 -13.73 -6.41
CA LEU A 19 7.22 -12.39 -6.65
C LEU A 19 5.82 -12.19 -6.07
N ARG A 20 4.93 -13.16 -6.29
CA ARG A 20 3.57 -13.11 -5.73
C ARG A 20 3.60 -13.06 -4.20
N CYS A 21 4.44 -13.85 -3.55
CA CYS A 21 4.59 -13.84 -2.10
C CYS A 21 5.09 -12.46 -1.60
N ILE A 22 5.99 -11.80 -2.33
CA ILE A 22 6.46 -10.45 -2.01
C ILE A 22 5.30 -9.45 -2.10
N TYR A 23 4.56 -9.46 -3.21
CA TYR A 23 3.43 -8.55 -3.41
C TYR A 23 2.33 -8.73 -2.36
N ASP A 24 1.93 -9.97 -2.10
CA ASP A 24 0.93 -10.27 -1.08
C ASP A 24 1.40 -9.81 0.32
N SER A 25 2.68 -10.02 0.64
CA SER A 25 3.26 -9.57 1.91
C SER A 25 3.27 -8.05 2.04
N LEU A 26 3.54 -7.30 0.97
CA LEU A 26 3.47 -5.84 0.94
C LEU A 26 2.04 -5.35 1.12
N ALA A 27 1.09 -5.91 0.38
CA ALA A 27 -0.33 -5.57 0.49
C ALA A 27 -0.87 -5.82 1.90
N MET A 28 -0.53 -6.97 2.51
CA MET A 28 -0.87 -7.29 3.90
C MET A 28 -0.22 -6.31 4.89
N LYS A 29 1.01 -5.88 4.64
CA LYS A 29 1.67 -4.87 5.49
C LYS A 29 0.94 -3.53 5.43
N TYR A 30 0.51 -3.09 4.25
CA TYR A 30 -0.28 -1.86 4.10
C TYR A 30 -1.63 -1.99 4.83
N ARG A 31 -2.33 -3.13 4.68
CA ARG A 31 -3.55 -3.42 5.44
C ARG A 31 -3.34 -3.31 6.95
N GLN A 32 -2.32 -3.97 7.49
CA GLN A 32 -2.05 -3.93 8.93
C GLN A 32 -1.71 -2.51 9.40
N SER A 33 -0.90 -1.78 8.64
CA SER A 33 -0.57 -0.38 8.96
C SER A 33 -1.81 0.52 8.96
N LEU A 34 -2.74 0.32 8.02
CA LEU A 34 -4.01 1.05 7.95
C LEU A 34 -4.91 0.74 9.17
N ILE A 35 -5.02 -0.54 9.55
CA ILE A 35 -5.78 -0.97 10.72
C ILE A 35 -5.19 -0.36 12.01
N GLU A 36 -3.87 -0.39 12.15
CA GLU A 36 -3.18 0.21 13.30
C GLU A 36 -3.40 1.72 13.35
N LEU A 37 -3.25 2.41 12.21
CA LEU A 37 -3.47 3.85 12.10
C LEU A 37 -4.92 4.23 12.45
N SER A 38 -5.90 3.51 11.91
CA SER A 38 -7.32 3.73 12.21
C SER A 38 -7.62 3.54 13.71
N ARG A 39 -6.99 2.54 14.32
CA ARG A 39 -7.15 2.28 15.76
C ARG A 39 -6.58 3.41 16.63
N GLU A 40 -5.41 3.93 16.28
CA GLU A 40 -4.73 4.97 17.06
C GLU A 40 -5.39 6.35 16.85
N THR A 41 -5.76 6.68 15.62
CA THR A 41 -6.36 7.99 15.29
C THR A 41 -7.86 8.06 15.51
N LYS A 42 -8.55 6.91 15.66
CA LYS A 42 -10.02 6.79 15.69
C LYS A 42 -10.69 7.31 14.42
N VAL A 43 -9.95 7.36 13.31
CA VAL A 43 -10.44 7.79 11.99
C VAL A 43 -10.66 6.56 11.11
N ASN A 44 -11.81 6.53 10.44
CA ASN A 44 -12.07 5.56 9.37
C ASN A 44 -11.59 6.18 8.06
N TYR A 45 -10.60 5.57 7.43
CA TYR A 45 -10.06 6.03 6.16
C TYR A 45 -10.86 5.40 5.02
N GLU A 46 -11.36 6.24 4.11
CA GLU A 46 -12.23 5.80 3.00
C GLU A 46 -11.46 5.56 1.69
N GLN A 47 -10.21 6.01 1.62
CA GLN A 47 -9.33 5.83 0.46
C GLN A 47 -7.87 5.86 0.87
N LEU A 48 -7.01 5.29 0.04
CA LEU A 48 -5.55 5.32 0.17
C LEU A 48 -4.95 6.01 -1.05
N ASN A 49 -4.11 7.02 -0.82
CA ASN A 49 -3.41 7.70 -1.91
C ASN A 49 -1.97 7.19 -2.01
N ILE A 50 -1.55 6.77 -3.20
CA ILE A 50 -0.18 6.35 -3.51
C ILE A 50 0.44 7.32 -4.51
N PHE A 51 1.66 7.78 -4.23
CA PHE A 51 2.41 8.70 -5.05
C PHE A 51 3.80 8.17 -5.39
N GLY A 52 4.42 8.72 -6.41
CA GLY A 52 5.78 8.39 -6.81
C GLY A 52 5.88 7.11 -7.65
N GLY A 53 7.08 6.52 -7.70
CA GLY A 53 7.38 5.38 -8.59
C GLY A 53 6.51 4.15 -8.39
N GLY A 54 5.98 3.94 -7.19
CA GLY A 54 5.13 2.78 -6.86
C GLY A 54 3.83 2.69 -7.67
N ILE A 55 3.31 3.82 -8.19
CA ILE A 55 2.08 3.83 -9.00
C ILE A 55 2.24 3.13 -10.35
N LYS A 56 3.48 2.94 -10.84
CA LYS A 56 3.77 2.23 -12.09
C LYS A 56 3.47 0.74 -11.98
N ASP A 57 3.46 0.21 -10.78
CA ASP A 57 3.11 -1.19 -10.51
C ASP A 57 1.61 -1.35 -10.28
N LYS A 58 0.89 -1.55 -11.37
CA LYS A 58 -0.56 -1.71 -11.38
C LYS A 58 -1.03 -2.90 -10.54
N LEU A 59 -0.24 -3.98 -10.53
CA LEU A 59 -0.58 -5.17 -9.75
C LEU A 59 -0.52 -4.88 -8.24
N LEU A 60 0.55 -4.22 -7.79
CA LEU A 60 0.67 -3.84 -6.37
C LEU A 60 -0.44 -2.88 -5.95
N CYS A 61 -0.79 -1.89 -6.79
CA CYS A 61 -1.90 -0.97 -6.52
C CYS A 61 -3.22 -1.72 -6.36
N GLN A 62 -3.53 -2.67 -7.26
CA GLN A 62 -4.75 -3.47 -7.17
C GLN A 62 -4.76 -4.37 -5.94
N LEU A 63 -3.67 -5.10 -5.68
CA LEU A 63 -3.56 -5.95 -4.48
C LEU A 63 -3.65 -5.13 -3.18
N THR A 64 -3.16 -3.91 -3.19
CA THR A 64 -3.30 -2.99 -2.04
C THR A 64 -4.76 -2.60 -1.83
N ALA A 65 -5.49 -2.25 -2.90
CA ALA A 65 -6.92 -1.96 -2.82
C ALA A 65 -7.71 -3.16 -2.30
N ASP A 66 -7.44 -4.35 -2.84
CA ASP A 66 -8.08 -5.60 -2.43
C ASP A 66 -7.79 -5.92 -0.95
N ALA A 67 -6.54 -5.80 -0.53
CA ALA A 67 -6.14 -6.08 0.84
C ALA A 67 -6.69 -5.07 1.85
N CYS A 68 -6.65 -3.79 1.53
CA CYS A 68 -7.13 -2.72 2.41
C CYS A 68 -8.67 -2.58 2.40
N GLU A 69 -9.35 -3.17 1.42
CA GLU A 69 -10.81 -3.08 1.22
C GLU A 69 -11.33 -1.64 1.02
N ILE A 70 -10.47 -0.74 0.58
CA ILE A 70 -10.79 0.64 0.23
C ILE A 70 -10.16 1.00 -1.11
N PRO A 71 -10.72 1.99 -1.84
CA PRO A 71 -10.12 2.46 -3.08
C PRO A 71 -8.69 2.96 -2.90
N VAL A 72 -7.83 2.60 -3.84
CA VAL A 72 -6.47 3.12 -3.95
C VAL A 72 -6.41 4.10 -5.12
N ILE A 73 -6.04 5.34 -4.83
CA ILE A 73 -5.85 6.39 -5.82
C ILE A 73 -4.34 6.50 -6.09
N ALA A 74 -3.93 6.07 -7.27
CA ALA A 74 -2.57 6.25 -7.75
C ALA A 74 -2.45 7.65 -8.36
N GLY A 75 -1.77 8.53 -7.67
CA GLY A 75 -1.55 9.93 -8.07
C GLY A 75 -0.38 10.09 -9.04
N PRO A 76 0.10 11.32 -9.27
CA PRO A 76 1.18 11.56 -10.21
C PRO A 76 2.50 10.93 -9.75
N THR A 77 3.27 10.41 -10.72
CA THR A 77 4.60 9.84 -10.46
C THR A 77 5.53 10.85 -9.81
N GLU A 78 5.49 12.09 -10.27
CA GLU A 78 6.38 13.18 -9.86
C GLU A 78 5.69 14.16 -8.86
N ALA A 79 4.90 13.64 -7.93
CA ALA A 79 4.13 14.43 -6.97
C ALA A 79 4.99 15.43 -6.18
N THR A 80 6.22 15.04 -5.80
CA THR A 80 7.15 15.91 -5.06
C THR A 80 7.61 17.09 -5.91
N VAL A 81 7.95 16.86 -7.18
CA VAL A 81 8.37 17.93 -8.11
C VAL A 81 7.21 18.89 -8.33
N ILE A 82 6.04 18.36 -8.63
CA ILE A 82 4.81 19.14 -8.83
C ILE A 82 4.51 19.98 -7.57
N GLY A 83 4.58 19.39 -6.39
CA GLY A 83 4.37 20.08 -5.13
C GLY A 83 5.35 21.23 -4.92
N ASN A 84 6.64 21.02 -5.16
CA ASN A 84 7.67 22.06 -5.04
C ASN A 84 7.43 23.22 -6.01
N VAL A 85 7.07 22.92 -7.27
CA VAL A 85 6.74 23.95 -8.26
C VAL A 85 5.50 24.76 -7.83
N LYS A 86 4.45 24.11 -7.33
CA LYS A 86 3.25 24.77 -6.83
C LYS A 86 3.55 25.70 -5.65
N VAL A 87 4.35 25.26 -4.69
CA VAL A 87 4.76 26.10 -3.55
C VAL A 87 5.56 27.31 -4.03
N ALA A 88 6.50 27.12 -4.97
CA ALA A 88 7.27 28.23 -5.52
C ALA A 88 6.38 29.25 -6.26
N LEU A 89 5.45 28.82 -7.10
CA LEU A 89 4.51 29.69 -7.80
C LEU A 89 3.59 30.43 -6.83
N SER A 90 3.13 29.75 -5.78
CA SER A 90 2.33 30.40 -4.74
C SER A 90 3.10 31.47 -3.99
N ALA A 91 4.37 31.23 -3.68
CA ALA A 91 5.24 32.21 -3.04
C ALA A 91 5.49 33.46 -3.91
N LEU A 92 5.43 33.31 -5.24
CA LEU A 92 5.52 34.41 -6.21
C LEU A 92 4.17 35.13 -6.45
N GLY A 93 3.08 34.65 -5.86
CA GLY A 93 1.73 35.17 -6.07
C GLY A 93 1.10 34.80 -7.41
N GLU A 94 1.69 33.83 -8.14
CA GLU A 94 1.24 33.36 -9.45
C GLU A 94 0.22 32.21 -9.38
N LEU A 95 0.04 31.60 -8.17
CA LEU A 95 -0.84 30.47 -7.96
C LEU A 95 -1.45 30.51 -6.56
N ASP A 96 -2.77 30.33 -6.47
CA ASP A 96 -3.40 30.01 -5.18
C ASP A 96 -3.28 28.52 -4.90
N ILE A 97 -2.46 28.14 -3.93
CA ILE A 97 -2.21 26.73 -3.58
C ILE A 97 -3.46 26.02 -3.07
N THR A 98 -4.46 26.77 -2.58
CA THR A 98 -5.71 26.20 -2.07
C THR A 98 -6.66 25.77 -3.18
N GLU A 99 -6.53 26.33 -4.39
CA GLU A 99 -7.36 26.02 -5.55
C GLU A 99 -6.85 24.83 -6.37
N VAL A 100 -5.66 24.32 -6.06
CA VAL A 100 -5.02 23.29 -6.88
C VAL A 100 -5.32 21.90 -6.34
N SER A 101 -6.48 21.37 -6.66
CA SER A 101 -6.87 20.00 -6.31
C SER A 101 -6.67 18.95 -7.43
N ASP A 102 -6.57 19.38 -8.69
CA ASP A 102 -6.56 18.44 -9.81
C ASP A 102 -5.14 18.05 -10.23
N TYR A 103 -4.77 16.83 -9.89
CA TYR A 103 -3.67 16.12 -10.55
C TYR A 103 -4.22 15.51 -11.86
N ALA A 104 -3.66 15.90 -12.98
CA ALA A 104 -4.16 15.58 -14.31
C ALA A 104 -4.18 14.07 -14.66
N GLU A 105 -3.47 13.22 -13.89
CA GLU A 105 -3.43 11.78 -14.11
C GLU A 105 -3.54 11.01 -12.80
N GLN A 106 -4.75 10.56 -12.49
CA GLN A 106 -5.01 9.63 -11.40
C GLN A 106 -5.64 8.35 -11.93
N THR A 107 -5.18 7.22 -11.42
CA THR A 107 -5.82 5.93 -11.67
C THR A 107 -6.41 5.42 -10.37
N VAL A 108 -7.68 5.05 -10.38
CA VAL A 108 -8.37 4.51 -9.19
C VAL A 108 -8.48 2.99 -9.32
N TYR A 109 -8.03 2.29 -8.29
CA TYR A 109 -8.17 0.85 -8.15
C TYR A 109 -9.20 0.56 -7.08
N TYR A 110 -10.29 -0.09 -7.45
CA TYR A 110 -11.34 -0.50 -6.52
C TYR A 110 -11.09 -1.90 -6.00
N PRO A 111 -11.43 -2.20 -4.72
CA PRO A 111 -11.31 -3.55 -4.18
C PRO A 111 -12.25 -4.53 -4.90
N ASN A 112 -11.72 -5.67 -5.34
CA ASN A 112 -12.49 -6.72 -6.02
C ASN A 112 -12.71 -7.96 -5.16
N ASN A 113 -11.75 -8.31 -4.29
CA ASN A 113 -11.70 -9.61 -3.59
C ASN A 113 -11.34 -9.47 -2.10
N GLY A 114 -11.98 -8.55 -1.38
CA GLY A 114 -11.65 -8.27 0.03
C GLY A 114 -11.76 -9.47 0.98
N ASN A 115 -12.68 -10.41 0.75
CA ASN A 115 -12.90 -11.55 1.64
C ASN A 115 -11.66 -12.45 1.79
N VAL A 116 -10.93 -12.69 0.70
CA VAL A 116 -9.72 -13.52 0.72
C VAL A 116 -8.65 -12.96 1.65
N TRP A 117 -8.52 -11.64 1.72
CA TRP A 117 -7.52 -10.97 2.53
C TRP A 117 -7.84 -10.99 4.03
N ARG A 118 -9.13 -11.04 4.39
CA ARG A 118 -9.55 -11.20 5.80
C ARG A 118 -9.13 -12.55 6.35
N ASP A 119 -9.23 -13.60 5.56
CA ASP A 119 -8.82 -14.95 5.97
C ASP A 119 -7.31 -15.04 6.23
N TYR A 120 -6.52 -14.20 5.57
CA TYR A 120 -5.07 -14.13 5.76
C TYR A 120 -4.63 -13.31 6.99
N ASP A 121 -5.50 -12.49 7.59
CA ASP A 121 -5.12 -11.63 8.72
C ASP A 121 -4.51 -12.41 9.88
N GLU A 122 -5.13 -13.53 10.29
CA GLU A 122 -4.62 -14.35 11.39
C GLU A 122 -3.33 -15.10 11.00
N VAL A 123 -3.29 -15.61 9.78
CA VAL A 123 -2.11 -16.30 9.25
C VAL A 123 -0.92 -15.34 9.22
N TYR A 124 -1.11 -14.14 8.70
CA TYR A 124 -0.08 -13.11 8.61
C TYR A 124 0.43 -12.69 9.99
N LYS A 125 -0.46 -12.41 10.95
CA LYS A 125 -0.09 -12.09 12.34
C LYS A 125 0.74 -13.21 12.98
N ASN A 126 0.32 -14.45 12.81
CA ASN A 126 1.05 -15.62 13.34
C ASN A 126 2.44 -15.78 12.73
N ILE A 127 2.59 -15.49 11.42
CA ILE A 127 3.89 -15.53 10.73
C ILE A 127 4.82 -14.45 11.28
N ILE A 128 4.34 -13.21 11.44
CA ILE A 128 5.13 -12.10 11.99
C ILE A 128 5.55 -12.38 13.44
N LEU A 129 4.64 -12.90 14.27
CA LEU A 129 4.95 -13.26 15.66
C LEU A 129 6.02 -14.36 15.76
N LYS A 130 5.96 -15.37 14.88
CA LYS A 130 6.99 -16.43 14.81
C LYS A 130 8.33 -15.88 14.34
N ALA A 131 8.34 -14.99 13.39
CA ALA A 131 9.55 -14.34 12.89
C ALA A 131 10.23 -13.47 13.95
N GLY A 132 9.45 -12.69 14.73
CA GLY A 132 9.94 -11.83 15.80
C GLY A 132 10.58 -12.59 16.95
N LYS A 133 9.98 -13.71 17.39
CA LYS A 133 10.51 -14.55 18.48
C LYS A 133 11.83 -15.26 18.14
N SER A 134 12.23 -15.27 16.91
CA SER A 134 13.41 -15.97 16.42
C SER A 134 14.65 -15.08 16.30
N ASN A 135 14.52 -13.79 16.59
CA ASN A 135 15.61 -12.81 16.60
C ASN A 135 15.98 -12.36 18.03
N ALA A 136 15.36 -12.94 19.04
CA ALA A 136 15.68 -12.79 20.44
C ALA A 136 16.42 -14.04 20.96
#